data_98a34cbfe412539cb1e059b18c64c309
#
_entry.id   98a34cbfe412539cb1e059b18c64c309
#
_cell.length_a   1.000
_cell.length_b   1.000
_cell.length_c   1.000
_cell.angle_alpha   90.00
_cell.angle_beta   90.00
_cell.angle_gamma   90.00
#
_symmetry.space_group_name_H-M   'P 1'
#
loop_
_entity.id
_entity.type
_entity.pdbx_description
1 polymer ?
#
loop_
_entity_poly.entity_id
_entity_poly.type
_entity_poly.pdbx_seq_one_letter_code
_entity_poly.pdbx_strand_id
1 'polypeptide(L)'
;MGTVTGCDKVFGQLRIVFATASARLDALRRTGIRVVLDDFGTGFSSLAWLARLPIDGIKLDRSFIRALDGSDREKIVVEAVVTLARRLELSVVAEGVEDIDQLDAARTVGCDFVQGFQIAVPMTSARLAEFIVEWDAERT
;
A
#
# COMPACT_ATOMS: atom_id res chain seq x y z
N MET A 1 13.58 -38.95 -20.48
CA MET A 1 14.67 -38.11 -19.96
C MET A 1 14.08 -36.75 -19.66
N GLY A 2 13.46 -36.59 -18.48
CA GLY A 2 12.74 -35.39 -18.09
C GLY A 2 13.62 -34.51 -17.23
N THR A 3 13.99 -33.36 -17.73
CA THR A 3 14.67 -32.29 -16.98
C THR A 3 13.67 -31.65 -16.02
N VAL A 4 13.68 -32.07 -14.75
CA VAL A 4 13.00 -31.35 -13.68
C VAL A 4 13.85 -30.12 -13.38
N THR A 5 13.47 -29.00 -13.95
CA THR A 5 14.11 -27.71 -13.66
C THR A 5 13.74 -27.30 -12.24
N GLY A 6 14.73 -26.81 -11.45
CA GLY A 6 14.58 -26.41 -10.06
C GLY A 6 13.51 -25.33 -9.78
N CYS A 7 12.87 -24.82 -10.80
CA CYS A 7 11.78 -23.84 -10.74
C CYS A 7 10.52 -24.39 -10.05
N ASP A 8 10.16 -25.65 -10.30
CA ASP A 8 8.93 -26.26 -9.76
C ASP A 8 8.96 -26.43 -8.23
N LYS A 9 10.13 -26.63 -7.63
CA LYS A 9 10.29 -26.72 -6.18
C LYS A 9 10.13 -25.37 -5.48
N VAL A 10 10.64 -24.31 -6.08
CA VAL A 10 10.51 -22.95 -5.53
C VAL A 10 9.06 -22.47 -5.62
N PHE A 11 8.37 -22.73 -6.73
CA PHE A 11 6.94 -22.40 -6.87
C PHE A 11 6.05 -23.24 -5.94
N GLY A 12 6.40 -24.49 -5.69
CA GLY A 12 5.69 -25.34 -4.74
C GLY A 12 5.79 -24.84 -3.30
N GLN A 13 6.97 -24.44 -2.85
CA GLN A 13 7.19 -23.86 -1.53
C GLN A 13 6.51 -22.50 -1.37
N LEU A 14 6.58 -21.63 -2.37
CA LEU A 14 5.85 -20.35 -2.41
C LEU A 14 4.33 -20.55 -2.27
N ARG A 15 3.75 -21.56 -2.93
CA ARG A 15 2.31 -21.88 -2.81
C ARG A 15 1.91 -22.31 -1.41
N ILE A 16 2.73 -23.09 -0.73
CA ILE A 16 2.45 -23.56 0.65
C ILE A 16 2.54 -22.38 1.63
N VAL A 17 3.59 -21.57 1.53
CA VAL A 17 3.76 -20.37 2.35
C VAL A 17 2.60 -19.41 2.13
N PHE A 18 2.17 -19.24 0.89
CA PHE A 18 1.05 -18.39 0.53
C PHE A 18 -0.27 -18.87 1.14
N ALA A 19 -0.61 -20.15 1.01
CA ALA A 19 -1.85 -20.70 1.57
C ALA A 19 -1.91 -20.55 3.09
N THR A 20 -0.78 -20.79 3.78
CA THR A 20 -0.67 -20.63 5.22
C THR A 20 -0.79 -19.16 5.64
N ALA A 21 -0.14 -18.24 4.92
CA ALA A 21 -0.24 -16.82 5.17
C ALA A 21 -1.69 -16.32 4.96
N SER A 22 -2.31 -16.68 3.86
CA SER A 22 -3.69 -16.33 3.54
C SER A 22 -4.67 -16.75 4.64
N ALA A 23 -4.59 -17.99 5.12
CA ALA A 23 -5.46 -18.48 6.19
C ALA A 23 -5.27 -17.72 7.51
N ARG A 24 -4.03 -17.32 7.84
CA ARG A 24 -3.73 -16.51 9.03
C ARG A 24 -4.25 -15.08 8.91
N LEU A 25 -4.10 -14.47 7.74
CA LEU A 25 -4.62 -13.13 7.46
C LEU A 25 -6.15 -13.12 7.52
N ASP A 26 -6.82 -14.13 6.95
CA ASP A 26 -8.26 -14.31 7.07
C ASP A 26 -8.73 -14.42 8.52
N ALA A 27 -7.99 -15.17 9.35
CA ALA A 27 -8.31 -15.28 10.77
C ALA A 27 -8.21 -13.93 11.49
N LEU A 28 -7.19 -13.13 11.19
CA LEU A 28 -7.05 -11.77 11.73
C LEU A 28 -8.20 -10.87 11.28
N ARG A 29 -8.57 -10.88 10.00
CA ARG A 29 -9.66 -10.07 9.48
C ARG A 29 -11.02 -10.38 10.15
N ARG A 30 -11.27 -11.66 10.46
CA ARG A 30 -12.48 -12.08 11.20
C ARG A 30 -12.56 -11.51 12.62
N THR A 31 -11.44 -11.08 13.21
CA THR A 31 -11.45 -10.38 14.50
C THR A 31 -11.67 -8.87 14.38
N GLY A 32 -11.91 -8.36 13.17
CA GLY A 32 -12.08 -6.93 12.90
C GLY A 32 -10.78 -6.16 12.64
N ILE A 33 -9.63 -6.86 12.62
CA ILE A 33 -8.33 -6.24 12.29
C ILE A 33 -8.25 -6.04 10.78
N ARG A 34 -7.92 -4.81 10.35
CA ARG A 34 -7.63 -4.51 8.94
C ARG A 34 -6.20 -4.91 8.61
N VAL A 35 -6.05 -5.61 7.50
CA VAL A 35 -4.74 -6.07 7.00
C VAL A 35 -4.36 -5.24 5.79
N VAL A 36 -3.21 -4.58 5.86
CA VAL A 36 -2.69 -3.73 4.80
C VAL A 36 -1.33 -4.26 4.35
N LEU A 37 -1.12 -4.36 3.04
CA LEU A 37 0.15 -4.75 2.45
C LEU A 37 1.07 -3.53 2.41
N ASP A 38 2.21 -3.63 3.09
CA ASP A 38 3.21 -2.56 3.18
C ASP A 38 4.25 -2.59 2.06
N ASP A 39 4.93 -1.47 1.81
CA ASP A 39 6.01 -1.32 0.84
C ASP A 39 5.67 -1.82 -0.58
N PHE A 40 4.43 -1.62 -1.03
CA PHE A 40 4.05 -2.03 -2.38
C PHE A 40 4.84 -1.24 -3.42
N GLY A 41 5.59 -2.00 -4.28
CA GLY A 41 6.43 -1.43 -5.34
C GLY A 41 7.92 -1.58 -5.12
N THR A 42 8.38 -1.94 -3.93
CA THR A 42 9.80 -2.18 -3.63
C THR A 42 10.20 -3.63 -3.95
N GLY A 43 10.34 -4.00 -5.22
CA GLY A 43 10.88 -5.31 -5.63
C GLY A 43 9.82 -6.35 -6.00
N PHE A 44 9.63 -7.42 -5.22
CA PHE A 44 8.81 -8.58 -5.59
C PHE A 44 7.29 -8.42 -5.44
N SER A 45 6.77 -7.20 -5.42
CA SER A 45 5.33 -6.95 -5.35
C SER A 45 4.65 -7.39 -6.66
N SER A 46 4.20 -8.64 -6.71
CA SER A 46 3.45 -9.15 -7.84
C SER A 46 1.99 -8.69 -7.77
N LEU A 47 1.45 -8.11 -8.83
CA LEU A 47 0.03 -7.77 -8.97
C LEU A 47 -0.88 -8.99 -8.72
N ALA A 48 -0.37 -10.21 -8.97
CA ALA A 48 -1.10 -11.44 -8.68
C ALA A 48 -1.37 -11.64 -7.17
N TRP A 49 -0.56 -11.05 -6.29
CA TRP A 49 -0.78 -11.12 -4.84
C TRP A 49 -1.94 -10.25 -4.40
N LEU A 50 -2.13 -9.09 -5.03
CA LEU A 50 -3.27 -8.22 -4.71
C LEU A 50 -4.61 -8.91 -4.93
N ALA A 51 -4.72 -9.73 -6.00
CA ALA A 51 -5.95 -10.43 -6.32
C ALA A 51 -6.21 -11.67 -5.46
N ARG A 52 -5.23 -12.14 -4.66
CA ARG A 52 -5.31 -13.43 -3.95
C ARG A 52 -5.18 -13.34 -2.45
N LEU A 53 -4.52 -12.29 -1.95
CA LEU A 53 -4.37 -12.09 -0.51
C LEU A 53 -5.64 -11.50 0.09
N PRO A 54 -6.08 -11.99 1.25
CA PRO A 54 -7.18 -11.39 2.00
C PRO A 54 -6.67 -10.15 2.74
N ILE A 55 -6.53 -9.06 2.02
CA ILE A 55 -6.08 -7.76 2.53
C ILE A 55 -7.17 -6.71 2.34
N ASP A 56 -7.10 -5.62 3.09
CA ASP A 56 -8.06 -4.53 3.08
C ASP A 56 -7.50 -3.26 2.43
N GLY A 57 -6.19 -3.25 2.15
CA GLY A 57 -5.53 -2.12 1.52
C GLY A 57 -4.08 -2.38 1.17
N ILE A 58 -3.49 -1.39 0.51
CA ILE A 58 -2.06 -1.33 0.18
C ILE A 58 -1.48 0.01 0.59
N LYS A 59 -0.19 0.03 0.93
CA LYS A 59 0.60 1.23 1.14
C LYS A 59 1.59 1.35 -0.01
N LEU A 60 1.46 2.42 -0.78
CA LEU A 60 2.37 2.72 -1.88
C LEU A 60 3.65 3.34 -1.31
N ASP A 61 4.77 2.71 -1.59
CA ASP A 61 6.09 3.25 -1.23
C ASP A 61 6.30 4.64 -1.82
N ARG A 62 7.11 5.45 -1.15
CA ARG A 62 7.46 6.83 -1.56
C ARG A 62 7.98 6.94 -3.00
N SER A 63 8.54 5.87 -3.57
CA SER A 63 8.98 5.87 -4.96
C SER A 63 7.83 6.09 -5.93
N PHE A 64 6.62 5.59 -5.62
CA PHE A 64 5.42 5.86 -6.39
C PHE A 64 5.00 7.32 -6.28
N ILE A 65 5.12 7.93 -5.09
CA ILE A 65 4.77 9.33 -4.89
C ILE A 65 5.72 10.24 -5.68
N ARG A 66 7.02 9.96 -5.65
CA ARG A 66 8.01 10.65 -6.49
C ARG A 66 7.78 10.46 -7.99
N ALA A 67 7.26 9.30 -8.39
CA ALA A 67 6.93 9.01 -9.78
C ALA A 67 5.75 9.87 -10.28
N LEU A 68 4.90 10.40 -9.39
CA LEU A 68 3.84 11.35 -9.75
C LEU A 68 4.38 12.71 -10.24
N ASP A 69 5.60 13.10 -9.80
CA ASP A 69 6.31 14.27 -10.31
C ASP A 69 7.22 13.92 -11.50
N GLY A 70 7.32 12.65 -11.84
CA GLY A 70 8.19 12.11 -12.87
C GLY A 70 7.63 12.25 -14.29
N SER A 71 8.11 11.35 -15.18
CA SER A 71 7.63 11.27 -16.56
C SER A 71 6.19 10.80 -16.65
N ASP A 72 5.49 11.16 -17.73
CA ASP A 72 4.11 10.71 -18.01
C ASP A 72 3.97 9.16 -17.95
N ARG A 73 5.04 8.44 -18.32
CA ARG A 73 5.05 6.99 -18.26
C ARG A 73 5.02 6.45 -16.84
N GLU A 74 5.73 7.10 -15.91
CA GLU A 74 5.74 6.74 -14.51
C GLU A 74 4.38 7.04 -13.85
N LYS A 75 3.80 8.20 -14.18
CA LYS A 75 2.44 8.57 -13.74
C LYS A 75 1.40 7.53 -14.16
N ILE A 76 1.42 7.10 -15.41
CA ILE A 76 0.51 6.07 -15.93
C ILE A 76 0.62 4.76 -15.12
N VAL A 77 1.82 4.37 -14.69
CA VAL A 77 2.02 3.17 -13.88
C VAL A 77 1.37 3.33 -12.51
N VAL A 78 1.55 4.47 -11.86
CA VAL A 78 0.93 4.75 -10.55
C VAL A 78 -0.61 4.76 -10.66
N GLU A 79 -1.16 5.44 -11.65
CA GLU A 79 -2.59 5.49 -11.93
C GLU A 79 -3.18 4.10 -12.17
N ALA A 80 -2.47 3.25 -12.92
CA ALA A 80 -2.90 1.88 -13.18
C ALA A 80 -2.94 1.04 -11.90
N VAL A 81 -1.95 1.18 -11.02
CA VAL A 81 -1.88 0.48 -9.73
C VAL A 81 -3.01 0.93 -8.81
N VAL A 82 -3.23 2.24 -8.67
CA VAL A 82 -4.31 2.79 -7.83
C VAL A 82 -5.68 2.35 -8.37
N THR A 83 -5.88 2.43 -9.68
CA THR A 83 -7.12 1.98 -10.33
C THR A 83 -7.38 0.49 -10.08
N LEU A 84 -6.34 -0.35 -10.19
CA LEU A 84 -6.45 -1.78 -9.90
C LEU A 84 -6.82 -2.04 -8.44
N ALA A 85 -6.14 -1.41 -7.51
CA ALA A 85 -6.40 -1.54 -6.08
C ALA A 85 -7.87 -1.18 -5.76
N ARG A 86 -8.36 -0.06 -6.27
CA ARG A 86 -9.75 0.38 -6.09
C ARG A 86 -10.77 -0.60 -6.69
N ARG A 87 -10.48 -1.19 -7.85
CA ARG A 87 -11.34 -2.22 -8.46
C ARG A 87 -11.37 -3.52 -7.65
N LEU A 88 -10.33 -3.77 -6.86
CA LEU A 88 -10.27 -4.87 -5.92
C LEU A 88 -10.82 -4.51 -4.53
N GLU A 89 -11.44 -3.33 -4.39
CA GLU A 89 -11.99 -2.80 -3.14
C GLU A 89 -10.93 -2.64 -2.03
N LEU A 90 -9.67 -2.42 -2.43
CA LEU A 90 -8.57 -2.17 -1.51
C LEU A 90 -8.39 -0.66 -1.29
N SER A 91 -8.24 -0.25 -0.04
CA SER A 91 -7.83 1.12 0.27
C SER A 91 -6.37 1.35 -0.11
N VAL A 92 -6.07 2.56 -0.57
CA VAL A 92 -4.72 2.95 -1.00
C VAL A 92 -4.20 4.05 -0.09
N VAL A 93 -3.04 3.82 0.52
CA VAL A 93 -2.32 4.79 1.34
C VAL A 93 -1.07 5.24 0.57
N ALA A 94 -0.91 6.53 0.34
CA ALA A 94 0.31 7.12 -0.20
C ALA A 94 1.30 7.39 0.94
N GLU A 95 2.49 6.79 0.89
CA GLU A 95 3.53 6.99 1.90
C GLU A 95 4.63 7.95 1.45
N GLY A 96 5.22 8.64 2.42
CA GLY A 96 6.34 9.54 2.18
C GLY A 96 5.95 10.80 1.41
N VAL A 97 4.75 11.32 1.63
CA VAL A 97 4.32 12.62 1.10
C VAL A 97 5.02 13.73 1.90
N GLU A 98 5.93 14.47 1.23
CA GLU A 98 6.83 15.43 1.86
C GLU A 98 6.44 16.90 1.57
N ASP A 99 5.63 17.16 0.54
CA ASP A 99 5.20 18.51 0.14
C ASP A 99 3.76 18.54 -0.37
N ILE A 100 3.29 19.75 -0.65
CA ILE A 100 1.90 19.99 -1.07
C ILE A 100 1.61 19.49 -2.49
N ASP A 101 2.59 19.53 -3.39
CA ASP A 101 2.41 19.10 -4.78
C ASP A 101 2.23 17.57 -4.82
N GLN A 102 3.01 16.83 -4.03
CA GLN A 102 2.85 15.40 -3.84
C GLN A 102 1.51 15.04 -3.18
N LEU A 103 1.06 15.85 -2.21
CA LEU A 103 -0.26 15.66 -1.59
C LEU A 103 -1.39 15.80 -2.61
N ASP A 104 -1.32 16.81 -3.44
CA ASP A 104 -2.34 17.08 -4.46
C ASP A 104 -2.28 16.04 -5.59
N ALA A 105 -1.09 15.60 -5.97
CA ALA A 105 -0.91 14.49 -6.90
C ALA A 105 -1.48 13.17 -6.38
N ALA A 106 -1.21 12.82 -5.11
CA ALA A 106 -1.76 11.63 -4.47
C ALA A 106 -3.29 11.66 -4.40
N ARG A 107 -3.89 12.83 -4.13
CA ARG A 107 -5.35 13.03 -4.17
C ARG A 107 -5.90 12.86 -5.58
N THR A 108 -5.23 13.46 -6.56
CA THR A 108 -5.68 13.45 -7.96
C THR A 108 -5.68 12.03 -8.53
N VAL A 109 -4.66 11.23 -8.22
CA VAL A 109 -4.59 9.84 -8.66
C VAL A 109 -5.59 8.94 -7.92
N GLY A 110 -6.15 9.39 -6.79
CA GLY A 110 -7.22 8.74 -6.05
C GLY A 110 -6.77 7.86 -4.90
N CYS A 111 -5.66 8.23 -4.22
CA CYS A 111 -5.31 7.61 -2.93
C CYS A 111 -6.36 7.99 -1.87
N ASP A 112 -6.75 7.01 -1.05
CA ASP A 112 -7.76 7.20 0.01
C ASP A 112 -7.17 7.86 1.25
N PHE A 113 -5.89 7.59 1.53
CA PHE A 113 -5.16 8.10 2.68
C PHE A 113 -3.75 8.54 2.26
N VAL A 114 -3.18 9.43 3.05
CA VAL A 114 -1.80 9.90 2.90
C VAL A 114 -1.07 9.84 4.23
N GLN A 115 0.23 9.54 4.18
CA GLN A 115 1.15 9.53 5.29
C GLN A 115 2.47 10.16 4.87
N GLY A 116 3.00 11.09 5.66
CA GLY A 116 4.28 11.72 5.38
C GLY A 116 4.50 13.00 6.15
N PHE A 117 5.65 13.60 5.98
CA PHE A 117 6.06 14.80 6.72
C PHE A 117 5.24 16.04 6.36
N GLN A 118 4.60 16.04 5.20
CA GLN A 118 3.64 17.08 4.83
C GLN A 118 2.41 17.10 5.77
N ILE A 119 2.05 15.95 6.36
CA ILE A 119 0.94 15.86 7.32
C ILE A 119 1.46 16.09 8.74
N ALA A 120 2.42 15.26 9.17
CA ALA A 120 3.05 15.36 10.48
C ALA A 120 4.34 14.54 10.54
N VAL A 121 5.31 14.97 11.31
CA VAL A 121 6.47 14.16 11.67
C VAL A 121 6.10 13.15 12.75
N PRO A 122 6.84 12.04 12.89
CA PRO A 122 6.64 11.09 13.99
C PRO A 122 6.66 11.81 15.35
N MET A 123 5.70 11.49 16.20
CA MET A 123 5.53 12.15 17.50
C MET A 123 5.16 11.16 18.60
N THR A 124 5.28 11.60 19.86
CA THR A 124 4.85 10.82 21.01
C THR A 124 3.32 10.73 21.08
N SER A 125 2.78 9.74 21.80
CA SER A 125 1.34 9.59 21.99
C SER A 125 0.69 10.82 22.66
N ALA A 126 1.39 11.48 23.58
CA ALA A 126 0.91 12.70 24.22
C ALA A 126 0.78 13.85 23.19
N ARG A 127 1.80 14.07 22.34
CA ARG A 127 1.76 15.08 21.29
C ARG A 127 0.72 14.76 20.22
N LEU A 128 0.51 13.48 19.92
CA LEU A 128 -0.53 13.05 18.95
C LEU A 128 -1.94 13.46 19.41
N ALA A 129 -2.24 13.33 20.71
CA ALA A 129 -3.53 13.73 21.24
C ALA A 129 -3.77 15.25 21.06
N GLU A 130 -2.76 16.08 21.33
CA GLU A 130 -2.81 17.52 21.10
C GLU A 130 -2.96 17.84 19.60
N PHE A 131 -2.16 17.19 18.75
CA PHE A 131 -2.18 17.37 17.30
C PHE A 131 -3.56 17.08 16.69
N ILE A 132 -4.23 16.01 17.14
CA ILE A 132 -5.58 15.67 16.65
C ILE A 132 -6.56 16.80 16.97
N VAL A 133 -6.52 17.36 18.17
CA VAL A 133 -7.39 18.46 18.57
C VAL A 133 -7.13 19.72 17.74
N GLU A 134 -5.86 20.07 17.53
CA GLU A 134 -5.46 21.20 16.68
C GLU A 134 -5.92 21.00 15.23
N TRP A 135 -5.71 19.81 14.70
CA TRP A 135 -6.07 19.45 13.33
C TRP A 135 -7.57 19.53 13.05
N ASP A 136 -8.40 19.10 14.00
CA ASP A 136 -9.86 19.16 13.87
C ASP A 136 -10.35 20.61 13.98
N ALA A 137 -9.72 21.45 14.80
CA ALA A 137 -10.07 22.85 14.96
C ALA A 137 -9.79 23.70 13.70
N GLU A 138 -8.75 23.38 12.93
CA GLU A 138 -8.40 24.10 11.69
C GLU A 138 -9.32 23.76 10.50
N ARG A 139 -10.17 22.73 10.63
CA ARG A 139 -11.06 22.23 9.55
C ARG A 139 -12.54 22.53 9.78
N THR A 140 -12.87 23.16 10.89
CA THR A 140 -14.22 23.61 11.24
C THR A 140 -14.40 25.08 10.90
#